data_f2e388b94426d3ca084677ae9d9859c6
#
_entry.id   f2e388b94426d3ca084677ae9d9859c6
#
_cell.length_a   1.000
_cell.length_b   1.000
_cell.length_c   1.000
_cell.angle_alpha   90.00
_cell.angle_beta   90.00
_cell.angle_gamma   90.00
#
_symmetry.space_group_name_H-M   'P 1'
#
loop_
_entity.id
_entity.type
_entity.pdbx_description
1 polymer ?
#
loop_
_entity_poly.entity_id
_entity_poly.type
_entity_poly.pdbx_seq_one_letter_code
_entity_poly.pdbx_strand_id
1 'polypeptide(L)'
;MRTLALLLVLSGITAAAPRPWKDPDGTRSIQGEFVSRTDDKVTIRRTDGKVFTMPLDKLHPDDRKWLDANHPSAGAKPANKPPANAVFDSLCFGDTRQQVLAKLKESKFVEMTADETYLGRLGLNGVFRTRKDVGGLPCMLYFDWTEDGHLSELSLQTHAMGESAYGSKIKNCWTELIKLLTSLYGKPVQAAPYPDSAQLTEGAFLASHLWRWEGGGSILLGTARDTDGFTAVVRFTQREVAPVPLP
;
A
#
# COMPACT_ATOMS: atom_id res chain seq x y z
N MET A 1 32.10 -50.25 -7.05
CA MET A 1 30.67 -50.33 -6.81
C MET A 1 30.36 -49.53 -5.56
N ARG A 2 29.80 -48.33 -5.72
CA ARG A 2 29.37 -47.47 -4.60
C ARG A 2 27.84 -47.37 -4.67
N THR A 3 27.19 -48.02 -3.73
CA THR A 3 25.74 -48.03 -3.58
C THR A 3 25.28 -46.68 -2.99
N LEU A 4 24.51 -45.92 -3.76
CA LEU A 4 23.87 -44.65 -3.35
C LEU A 4 22.56 -44.99 -2.65
N ALA A 5 22.51 -44.83 -1.34
CA ALA A 5 21.27 -44.98 -0.58
C ALA A 5 20.42 -43.69 -0.70
N LEU A 6 19.28 -43.83 -1.38
CA LEU A 6 18.28 -42.76 -1.53
C LEU A 6 17.46 -42.67 -0.24
N LEU A 7 17.69 -41.65 0.59
CA LEU A 7 16.89 -41.36 1.77
C LEU A 7 15.60 -40.68 1.32
N LEU A 8 14.49 -41.42 1.33
CA LEU A 8 13.14 -40.88 1.17
C LEU A 8 12.74 -40.20 2.49
N VAL A 9 12.77 -38.86 2.51
CA VAL A 9 12.18 -38.10 3.61
C VAL A 9 10.67 -38.07 3.41
N LEU A 10 9.95 -38.95 4.11
CA LEU A 10 8.50 -38.85 4.25
C LEU A 10 8.19 -37.62 5.14
N SER A 11 7.79 -36.50 4.53
CA SER A 11 7.17 -35.40 5.26
C SER A 11 5.83 -35.87 5.82
N GLY A 12 5.80 -36.32 7.06
CA GLY A 12 4.58 -36.69 7.77
C GLY A 12 3.69 -35.48 7.92
N ILE A 13 2.52 -35.49 7.26
CA ILE A 13 1.41 -34.58 7.55
C ILE A 13 0.88 -35.00 8.94
N THR A 14 1.32 -34.29 9.98
CA THR A 14 0.73 -34.45 11.31
C THR A 14 -0.70 -33.92 11.27
N ALA A 15 -1.67 -34.81 11.21
CA ALA A 15 -3.08 -34.47 11.35
C ALA A 15 -3.26 -33.76 12.72
N ALA A 16 -3.79 -32.53 12.71
CA ALA A 16 -4.10 -31.85 13.96
C ALA A 16 -5.17 -32.58 14.73
N ALA A 17 -5.00 -32.78 16.06
CA ALA A 17 -5.98 -33.46 16.88
C ALA A 17 -7.34 -32.75 16.81
N PRO A 18 -8.48 -33.55 16.80
CA PRO A 18 -9.80 -32.98 16.81
C PRO A 18 -10.01 -32.06 18.03
N ARG A 19 -10.59 -30.86 17.80
CA ARG A 19 -10.91 -29.89 18.85
C ARG A 19 -12.36 -29.39 18.70
N PRO A 20 -12.96 -28.81 19.75
CA PRO A 20 -14.25 -28.15 19.65
C PRO A 20 -14.08 -26.82 18.94
N TRP A 21 -14.95 -26.52 17.98
CA TRP A 21 -15.09 -25.25 17.28
C TRP A 21 -16.45 -24.67 17.63
N LYS A 22 -16.47 -23.44 18.15
CA LYS A 22 -17.67 -22.78 18.66
C LYS A 22 -18.20 -21.73 17.68
N ASP A 23 -19.52 -21.55 17.68
CA ASP A 23 -20.17 -20.43 17.01
C ASP A 23 -19.86 -19.09 17.72
N PRO A 24 -20.18 -17.93 17.12
CA PRO A 24 -19.84 -16.61 17.68
C PRO A 24 -20.33 -16.41 19.13
N ASP A 25 -21.47 -16.98 19.48
CA ASP A 25 -22.12 -16.83 20.79
C ASP A 25 -21.67 -17.91 21.79
N GLY A 26 -20.87 -18.89 21.34
CA GLY A 26 -20.42 -20.01 22.16
C GLY A 26 -21.50 -21.04 22.53
N THR A 27 -22.70 -20.90 21.93
CA THR A 27 -23.87 -21.76 22.28
C THR A 27 -23.83 -23.11 21.59
N ARG A 28 -23.18 -23.22 20.44
CA ARG A 28 -23.05 -24.44 19.66
C ARG A 28 -21.58 -24.74 19.41
N SER A 29 -21.23 -26.01 19.41
CA SER A 29 -19.89 -26.47 19.07
C SER A 29 -19.92 -27.70 18.19
N ILE A 30 -18.91 -27.83 17.34
CA ILE A 30 -18.67 -29.01 16.52
C ILE A 30 -17.27 -29.54 16.79
N GLN A 31 -17.11 -30.87 16.81
CA GLN A 31 -15.79 -31.48 16.91
C GLN A 31 -15.19 -31.68 15.52
N GLY A 32 -13.97 -31.24 15.33
CA GLY A 32 -13.29 -31.36 14.04
C GLY A 32 -11.82 -31.03 14.05
N GLU A 33 -11.15 -31.49 13.03
CA GLU A 33 -9.72 -31.22 12.77
C GLU A 33 -9.59 -30.00 11.88
N PHE A 34 -8.56 -29.20 12.13
CA PHE A 34 -8.17 -28.15 11.21
C PHE A 34 -7.61 -28.75 9.91
N VAL A 35 -8.08 -28.27 8.77
CA VAL A 35 -7.59 -28.69 7.44
C VAL A 35 -6.77 -27.59 6.79
N SER A 36 -7.37 -26.40 6.66
CA SER A 36 -6.71 -25.26 6.04
C SER A 36 -7.39 -23.95 6.45
N ARG A 37 -6.70 -22.84 6.21
CA ARG A 37 -7.20 -21.49 6.46
C ARG A 37 -6.82 -20.56 5.31
N THR A 38 -7.72 -19.64 4.99
CA THR A 38 -7.46 -18.43 4.21
C THR A 38 -7.65 -17.21 5.12
N ASP A 39 -7.47 -15.98 4.60
CA ASP A 39 -7.62 -14.75 5.39
C ASP A 39 -9.03 -14.55 5.95
N ASP A 40 -10.04 -15.07 5.26
CA ASP A 40 -11.45 -14.85 5.58
C ASP A 40 -12.20 -16.16 5.97
N LYS A 41 -11.62 -17.34 5.76
CA LYS A 41 -12.29 -18.63 5.93
C LYS A 41 -11.39 -19.66 6.60
N VAL A 42 -12.03 -20.62 7.27
CA VAL A 42 -11.40 -21.83 7.79
C VAL A 42 -12.09 -23.07 7.22
N THR A 43 -11.31 -24.08 6.91
CA THR A 43 -11.80 -25.42 6.50
C THR A 43 -11.54 -26.39 7.63
N ILE A 44 -12.59 -27.09 8.05
CA ILE A 44 -12.60 -28.03 9.17
C ILE A 44 -13.13 -29.37 8.67
N ARG A 45 -12.47 -30.44 9.07
CA ARG A 45 -12.96 -31.81 8.88
C ARG A 45 -13.60 -32.28 10.18
N ARG A 46 -14.90 -32.50 10.17
CA ARG A 46 -15.62 -33.04 11.32
C ARG A 46 -15.21 -34.51 11.60
N THR A 47 -15.49 -34.98 12.81
CA THR A 47 -15.24 -36.38 13.21
C THR A 47 -16.03 -37.40 12.39
N ASP A 48 -17.12 -36.99 11.72
CA ASP A 48 -17.87 -37.80 10.76
C ASP A 48 -17.26 -37.85 9.35
N GLY A 49 -16.06 -37.24 9.17
CA GLY A 49 -15.33 -37.21 7.90
C GLY A 49 -15.76 -36.09 6.94
N LYS A 50 -16.85 -35.40 7.22
CA LYS A 50 -17.31 -34.29 6.36
C LYS A 50 -16.41 -33.07 6.49
N VAL A 51 -16.01 -32.51 5.35
CA VAL A 51 -15.23 -31.28 5.27
C VAL A 51 -16.15 -30.14 4.92
N PHE A 52 -16.04 -29.03 5.65
CA PHE A 52 -16.78 -27.81 5.36
C PHE A 52 -15.91 -26.59 5.57
N THR A 53 -16.18 -25.54 4.82
CA THR A 53 -15.50 -24.24 4.90
C THR A 53 -16.48 -23.21 5.40
N MET A 54 -16.06 -22.41 6.37
CA MET A 54 -16.88 -21.34 6.93
C MET A 54 -16.09 -20.05 7.09
N PRO A 55 -16.75 -18.88 7.03
CA PRO A 55 -16.13 -17.60 7.30
C PRO A 55 -15.61 -17.51 8.75
N LEU A 56 -14.48 -16.82 8.96
CA LEU A 56 -13.89 -16.65 10.30
C LEU A 56 -14.78 -15.84 11.25
N ASP A 57 -15.61 -14.94 10.73
CA ASP A 57 -16.60 -14.17 11.52
C ASP A 57 -17.68 -15.04 12.16
N LYS A 58 -17.88 -16.27 11.65
CA LYS A 58 -18.79 -17.27 12.20
C LYS A 58 -18.16 -18.16 13.27
N LEU A 59 -16.91 -17.91 13.66
CA LEU A 59 -16.24 -18.58 14.77
C LEU A 59 -16.23 -17.71 16.03
N HIS A 60 -16.24 -18.40 17.19
CA HIS A 60 -16.02 -17.76 18.48
C HIS A 60 -14.68 -17.00 18.51
N PRO A 61 -14.58 -15.86 19.21
CA PRO A 61 -13.33 -15.09 19.32
C PRO A 61 -12.11 -15.91 19.79
N ASP A 62 -12.30 -16.87 20.71
CA ASP A 62 -11.22 -17.71 21.20
C ASP A 62 -10.72 -18.70 20.14
N ASP A 63 -11.60 -19.21 19.26
CA ASP A 63 -11.21 -20.08 18.17
C ASP A 63 -10.45 -19.32 17.09
N ARG A 64 -10.81 -18.04 16.87
CA ARG A 64 -10.04 -17.15 15.99
C ARG A 64 -8.64 -16.88 16.54
N LYS A 65 -8.52 -16.55 17.84
CA LYS A 65 -7.21 -16.39 18.51
C LYS A 65 -6.36 -17.65 18.44
N TRP A 66 -6.98 -18.81 18.63
CA TRP A 66 -6.27 -20.08 18.51
C TRP A 66 -5.76 -20.32 17.09
N LEU A 67 -6.56 -20.02 16.06
CA LEU A 67 -6.15 -20.09 14.66
C LEU A 67 -4.98 -19.14 14.38
N ASP A 68 -5.03 -17.92 14.90
CA ASP A 68 -3.96 -16.92 14.71
C ASP A 68 -2.64 -17.39 15.34
N ALA A 69 -2.72 -18.08 16.49
CA ALA A 69 -1.55 -18.57 17.21
C ALA A 69 -0.95 -19.86 16.64
N ASN A 70 -1.79 -20.80 16.15
CA ASN A 70 -1.34 -22.14 15.78
C ASN A 70 -1.33 -22.41 14.28
N HIS A 71 -2.16 -21.69 13.53
CA HIS A 71 -2.29 -21.80 12.08
C HIS A 71 -2.45 -20.40 11.50
N PRO A 72 -1.44 -19.56 11.58
CA PRO A 72 -1.47 -18.28 10.87
C PRO A 72 -1.81 -18.59 9.41
N SER A 73 -2.77 -17.84 8.82
CA SER A 73 -3.13 -18.08 7.42
C SER A 73 -1.86 -17.98 6.57
N ALA A 74 -1.66 -18.92 5.65
CA ALA A 74 -0.53 -18.89 4.72
C ALA A 74 -0.55 -17.66 3.80
N GLY A 75 -1.62 -16.85 3.87
CA GLY A 75 -1.81 -15.53 3.30
C GLY A 75 -2.04 -14.44 4.37
N ALA A 76 -2.09 -14.79 5.67
CA ALA A 76 -1.91 -13.81 6.73
C ALA A 76 -0.41 -13.47 6.82
N LYS A 77 0.10 -12.79 5.81
CA LYS A 77 0.96 -11.66 6.09
C LYS A 77 0.27 -10.91 7.24
N PRO A 78 0.91 -10.70 8.42
CA PRO A 78 0.32 -9.91 9.49
C PRO A 78 -0.33 -8.71 8.83
N ALA A 79 -1.54 -8.34 9.25
CA ALA A 79 -2.22 -7.15 8.72
C ALA A 79 -1.14 -6.09 8.67
N ASN A 80 -0.62 -5.82 7.45
CA ASN A 80 0.67 -5.20 7.29
C ASN A 80 0.56 -3.84 7.94
N LYS A 81 1.00 -3.77 9.20
CA LYS A 81 1.49 -2.49 9.68
C LYS A 81 2.59 -2.14 8.68
N PRO A 82 2.45 -1.06 7.93
CA PRO A 82 3.47 -0.69 6.96
C PRO A 82 4.83 -0.79 7.65
N PRO A 83 5.89 -1.25 6.99
CA PRO A 83 7.22 -1.20 7.56
C PRO A 83 7.45 0.18 8.16
N ALA A 84 8.18 0.27 9.27
CA ALA A 84 8.41 1.55 9.94
C ALA A 84 9.04 2.61 9.00
N ASN A 85 9.70 2.15 7.93
CA ASN A 85 10.31 2.96 6.87
C ASN A 85 9.47 3.01 5.57
N ALA A 86 8.20 2.59 5.61
CA ALA A 86 7.32 2.69 4.44
C ALA A 86 6.98 4.16 4.15
N VAL A 87 7.09 4.54 2.88
CA VAL A 87 6.77 5.89 2.41
C VAL A 87 5.33 6.02 1.93
N PHE A 88 4.77 4.93 1.41
CA PHE A 88 3.38 4.85 0.97
C PHE A 88 2.94 3.39 1.00
N ASP A 89 1.88 3.07 1.74
CA ASP A 89 1.41 1.70 1.97
C ASP A 89 2.58 0.81 2.46
N SER A 90 3.01 -0.16 1.65
CA SER A 90 4.13 -1.05 1.95
C SER A 90 5.41 -0.72 1.17
N LEU A 91 5.39 0.34 0.33
CA LEU A 91 6.55 0.77 -0.45
C LEU A 91 7.61 1.41 0.43
N CYS A 92 8.86 1.04 0.19
CA CYS A 92 10.02 1.62 0.87
C CYS A 92 11.02 2.15 -0.15
N PHE A 93 11.75 3.20 0.20
CA PHE A 93 12.93 3.56 -0.58
C PHE A 93 13.94 2.39 -0.57
N GLY A 94 14.60 2.17 -1.69
CA GLY A 94 15.46 1.01 -1.89
C GLY A 94 14.75 -0.23 -2.43
N ASP A 95 13.42 -0.24 -2.55
CA ASP A 95 12.71 -1.33 -3.24
C ASP A 95 13.12 -1.40 -4.72
N THR A 96 13.34 -2.59 -5.24
CA THR A 96 13.53 -2.80 -6.68
C THR A 96 12.21 -2.65 -7.43
N ARG A 97 12.26 -2.45 -8.76
CA ARG A 97 11.06 -2.36 -9.62
C ARG A 97 10.11 -3.56 -9.45
N GLN A 98 10.69 -4.77 -9.32
CA GLN A 98 9.90 -5.99 -9.11
C GLN A 98 9.22 -6.00 -7.75
N GLN A 99 9.90 -5.55 -6.69
CA GLN A 99 9.31 -5.43 -5.35
C GLN A 99 8.20 -4.38 -5.31
N VAL A 100 8.41 -3.21 -5.93
CA VAL A 100 7.38 -2.17 -6.05
C VAL A 100 6.16 -2.72 -6.78
N LEU A 101 6.33 -3.36 -7.94
CA LEU A 101 5.22 -3.96 -8.69
C LEU A 101 4.46 -5.00 -7.86
N ALA A 102 5.16 -5.91 -7.19
CA ALA A 102 4.54 -6.94 -6.35
C ALA A 102 3.72 -6.32 -5.21
N LYS A 103 4.29 -5.32 -4.51
CA LYS A 103 3.62 -4.60 -3.43
C LYS A 103 2.38 -3.83 -3.92
N LEU A 104 2.45 -3.17 -5.08
CA LEU A 104 1.33 -2.43 -5.67
C LEU A 104 0.18 -3.35 -6.09
N LYS A 105 0.47 -4.53 -6.64
CA LYS A 105 -0.55 -5.53 -6.99
C LYS A 105 -1.31 -6.07 -5.75
N GLU A 106 -0.64 -6.19 -4.62
CA GLU A 106 -1.24 -6.62 -3.35
C GLU A 106 -1.92 -5.47 -2.58
N SER A 107 -1.69 -4.22 -2.99
CA SER A 107 -2.18 -3.04 -2.28
C SER A 107 -3.70 -2.93 -2.31
N LYS A 108 -4.28 -2.54 -1.17
CA LYS A 108 -5.71 -2.20 -1.05
C LYS A 108 -5.99 -0.73 -1.36
N PHE A 109 -4.95 0.10 -1.49
CA PHE A 109 -5.04 1.55 -1.67
C PHE A 109 -4.94 1.98 -3.11
N VAL A 110 -4.35 1.15 -3.97
CA VAL A 110 -4.17 1.45 -5.39
C VAL A 110 -4.78 0.38 -6.28
N GLU A 111 -4.98 0.73 -7.53
CA GLU A 111 -5.39 -0.18 -8.59
C GLU A 111 -4.63 0.13 -9.87
N MET A 112 -4.43 -0.88 -10.68
CA MET A 112 -3.81 -0.75 -11.99
C MET A 112 -4.82 -0.23 -13.01
N THR A 113 -4.43 0.75 -13.80
CA THR A 113 -5.29 1.41 -14.82
C THR A 113 -5.10 0.84 -16.21
N ALA A 114 -4.03 0.07 -16.43
CA ALA A 114 -3.68 -0.53 -17.72
C ALA A 114 -3.54 -2.05 -17.59
N ASP A 115 -3.70 -2.76 -18.69
CA ASP A 115 -3.47 -4.21 -18.76
C ASP A 115 -1.99 -4.52 -18.49
N GLU A 116 -1.71 -5.64 -17.82
CA GLU A 116 -0.35 -6.10 -17.51
C GLU A 116 0.57 -6.24 -18.73
N THR A 117 -0.02 -6.49 -19.90
CA THR A 117 0.73 -6.59 -21.17
C THR A 117 1.43 -5.28 -21.53
N TYR A 118 0.94 -4.15 -21.05
CA TYR A 118 1.55 -2.84 -21.29
C TYR A 118 2.65 -2.45 -20.30
N LEU A 119 2.74 -3.11 -19.13
CA LEU A 119 3.75 -2.79 -18.11
C LEU A 119 5.19 -2.86 -18.64
N GLY A 120 5.48 -3.81 -19.52
CA GLY A 120 6.81 -3.95 -20.14
C GLY A 120 7.21 -2.80 -21.07
N ARG A 121 6.24 -2.04 -21.59
CA ARG A 121 6.45 -0.91 -22.51
C ARG A 121 6.37 0.45 -21.81
N LEU A 122 5.43 0.60 -20.87
CA LEU A 122 5.14 1.88 -20.22
C LEU A 122 5.92 2.06 -18.91
N GLY A 123 6.48 0.98 -18.37
CA GLY A 123 7.04 1.00 -17.01
C GLY A 123 5.91 1.08 -15.97
N LEU A 124 6.21 1.64 -14.78
CA LEU A 124 5.25 1.75 -13.69
C LEU A 124 4.58 3.14 -13.59
N ASN A 125 5.15 4.14 -14.25
CA ASN A 125 4.71 5.53 -14.13
C ASN A 125 3.35 5.75 -14.79
N GLY A 126 2.38 6.29 -14.00
CA GLY A 126 1.04 6.54 -14.49
C GLY A 126 0.18 5.28 -14.75
N VAL A 127 0.67 4.10 -14.35
CA VAL A 127 -0.06 2.83 -14.50
C VAL A 127 -0.91 2.50 -13.28
N PHE A 128 -0.57 3.00 -12.12
CA PHE A 128 -1.32 2.82 -10.88
C PHE A 128 -1.98 4.13 -10.44
N ARG A 129 -3.20 4.03 -9.94
CA ARG A 129 -3.91 5.15 -9.33
C ARG A 129 -4.44 4.77 -7.94
N THR A 130 -4.75 5.76 -7.13
CA THR A 130 -5.43 5.56 -5.86
C THR A 130 -6.87 5.07 -6.08
N ARG A 131 -7.32 4.06 -5.30
CA ARG A 131 -8.71 3.55 -5.35
C ARG A 131 -9.72 4.55 -4.82
N LYS A 132 -9.30 5.39 -3.89
CA LYS A 132 -10.10 6.47 -3.32
C LYS A 132 -9.48 7.79 -3.73
N ASP A 133 -10.31 8.77 -3.95
CA ASP A 133 -9.87 10.12 -4.20
C ASP A 133 -9.05 10.64 -3.00
N VAL A 134 -7.94 11.29 -3.32
CA VAL A 134 -7.10 11.98 -2.33
C VAL A 134 -7.33 13.47 -2.53
N GLY A 135 -7.84 14.15 -1.48
CA GLY A 135 -8.25 15.53 -1.61
C GLY A 135 -9.39 15.76 -2.63
N GLY A 136 -10.26 14.76 -2.81
CA GLY A 136 -11.38 14.81 -3.76
C GLY A 136 -11.03 14.59 -5.23
N LEU A 137 -9.78 14.16 -5.53
CA LEU A 137 -9.32 13.84 -6.87
C LEU A 137 -8.56 12.50 -6.90
N PRO A 138 -8.71 11.69 -7.98
CA PRO A 138 -7.89 10.51 -8.14
C PRO A 138 -6.44 10.89 -8.42
N CYS A 139 -5.50 10.21 -7.78
CA CYS A 139 -4.08 10.44 -7.95
C CYS A 139 -3.42 9.25 -8.65
N MET A 140 -2.59 9.56 -9.65
CA MET A 140 -1.69 8.62 -10.31
C MET A 140 -0.38 8.53 -9.56
N LEU A 141 0.27 7.35 -9.60
CA LEU A 141 1.56 7.12 -8.99
C LEU A 141 2.67 7.19 -10.05
N TYR A 142 3.76 7.89 -9.67
CA TYR A 142 4.98 8.00 -10.48
C TYR A 142 6.19 7.70 -9.61
N PHE A 143 7.21 7.07 -10.18
CA PHE A 143 8.37 6.54 -9.49
C PHE A 143 9.66 7.00 -10.16
N ASP A 144 10.60 7.49 -9.37
CA ASP A 144 11.97 7.70 -9.81
C ASP A 144 12.90 6.68 -9.15
N TRP A 145 13.95 6.33 -9.87
CA TRP A 145 14.84 5.23 -9.55
C TRP A 145 16.28 5.74 -9.49
N THR A 146 17.06 5.12 -8.61
CA THR A 146 18.52 5.29 -8.62
C THR A 146 19.11 4.62 -9.87
N GLU A 147 20.38 4.90 -10.17
CA GLU A 147 21.07 4.32 -11.34
C GLU A 147 21.10 2.78 -11.28
N ASP A 148 21.15 2.21 -10.08
CA ASP A 148 21.13 0.76 -9.83
C ASP A 148 19.70 0.19 -9.71
N GLY A 149 18.67 0.98 -10.03
CA GLY A 149 17.29 0.53 -10.19
C GLY A 149 16.45 0.40 -8.92
N HIS A 150 16.84 1.11 -7.85
CA HIS A 150 16.10 1.14 -6.59
C HIS A 150 15.22 2.39 -6.48
N LEU A 151 14.05 2.27 -5.82
CA LEU A 151 13.12 3.38 -5.62
C LEU A 151 13.78 4.50 -4.82
N SER A 152 13.84 5.69 -5.39
CA SER A 152 14.40 6.89 -4.77
C SER A 152 13.38 7.99 -4.53
N GLU A 153 12.30 8.02 -5.32
CA GLU A 153 11.21 8.97 -5.18
C GLU A 153 9.87 8.34 -5.59
N LEU A 154 8.81 8.71 -4.91
CA LEU A 154 7.43 8.41 -5.25
C LEU A 154 6.65 9.71 -5.33
N SER A 155 5.89 9.92 -6.40
CA SER A 155 4.94 11.04 -6.52
C SER A 155 3.51 10.54 -6.66
N LEU A 156 2.60 11.22 -5.96
CA LEU A 156 1.15 11.18 -6.21
C LEU A 156 0.78 12.45 -6.95
N GLN A 157 0.16 12.33 -8.12
CA GLN A 157 -0.21 13.47 -8.95
C GLN A 157 -1.67 13.33 -9.40
N THR A 158 -2.43 14.40 -9.30
CA THR A 158 -3.76 14.45 -9.93
C THR A 158 -3.63 14.42 -11.44
N HIS A 159 -4.71 14.10 -12.15
CA HIS A 159 -4.75 14.36 -13.59
C HIS A 159 -4.58 15.85 -13.86
N ALA A 160 -3.93 16.17 -14.98
CA ALA A 160 -3.80 17.54 -15.45
C ALA A 160 -5.18 18.14 -15.74
N MET A 161 -5.36 19.39 -15.35
CA MET A 161 -6.62 20.12 -15.52
C MET A 161 -6.32 21.52 -16.07
N GLY A 162 -7.25 22.03 -16.88
CA GLY A 162 -7.16 23.39 -17.42
C GLY A 162 -7.18 24.47 -16.33
N GLU A 163 -6.81 25.70 -16.72
CA GLU A 163 -6.65 26.84 -15.81
C GLU A 163 -7.88 27.16 -14.97
N SER A 164 -9.09 26.96 -15.49
CA SER A 164 -10.34 27.17 -14.74
C SER A 164 -10.48 26.27 -13.51
N ALA A 165 -9.80 25.10 -13.50
CA ALA A 165 -9.80 24.17 -12.37
C ALA A 165 -8.70 24.50 -11.35
N TYR A 166 -7.68 25.29 -11.71
CA TYR A 166 -6.55 25.59 -10.84
C TYR A 166 -6.99 26.28 -9.55
N GLY A 167 -7.75 27.34 -9.64
CA GLY A 167 -8.28 28.09 -8.49
C GLY A 167 -9.42 27.40 -7.73
N SER A 168 -9.88 26.26 -8.20
CA SER A 168 -11.04 25.54 -7.64
C SER A 168 -10.70 24.10 -7.26
N LYS A 169 -10.83 23.13 -8.15
CA LYS A 169 -10.64 21.70 -7.88
C LYS A 169 -9.23 21.38 -7.37
N ILE A 170 -8.18 21.90 -8.05
CA ILE A 170 -6.79 21.65 -7.67
C ILE A 170 -6.47 22.31 -6.33
N LYS A 171 -6.92 23.56 -6.10
CA LYS A 171 -6.77 24.23 -4.82
C LYS A 171 -7.47 23.51 -3.67
N ASN A 172 -8.67 23.00 -3.90
CA ASN A 172 -9.38 22.21 -2.90
C ASN A 172 -8.61 20.91 -2.58
N CYS A 173 -8.15 20.18 -3.59
CA CYS A 173 -7.33 18.99 -3.42
C CYS A 173 -6.05 19.31 -2.63
N TRP A 174 -5.33 20.36 -3.00
CA TRP A 174 -4.15 20.83 -2.29
C TRP A 174 -4.45 21.14 -0.81
N THR A 175 -5.57 21.80 -0.52
CA THR A 175 -5.99 22.11 0.85
C THR A 175 -6.26 20.86 1.67
N GLU A 176 -6.96 19.87 1.10
CA GLU A 176 -7.21 18.59 1.78
C GLU A 176 -5.93 17.77 1.97
N LEU A 177 -5.00 17.83 1.00
CA LEU A 177 -3.68 17.21 1.13
C LEU A 177 -2.86 17.81 2.27
N ILE A 178 -2.92 19.12 2.51
CA ILE A 178 -2.27 19.75 3.68
C ILE A 178 -2.82 19.16 4.97
N LYS A 179 -4.15 19.06 5.12
CA LYS A 179 -4.77 18.48 6.31
C LYS A 179 -4.36 17.03 6.51
N LEU A 180 -4.39 16.23 5.45
CA LEU A 180 -4.01 14.83 5.47
C LEU A 180 -2.54 14.65 5.87
N LEU A 181 -1.62 15.34 5.19
CA LEU A 181 -0.18 15.23 5.45
C LEU A 181 0.18 15.77 6.84
N THR A 182 -0.48 16.85 7.29
CA THR A 182 -0.29 17.37 8.65
C THR A 182 -0.79 16.39 9.71
N SER A 183 -1.89 15.68 9.45
CA SER A 183 -2.38 14.63 10.35
C SER A 183 -1.43 13.43 10.45
N LEU A 184 -0.77 13.07 9.33
CA LEU A 184 0.13 11.92 9.25
C LEU A 184 1.55 12.22 9.72
N TYR A 185 2.08 13.39 9.40
CA TYR A 185 3.50 13.75 9.56
C TYR A 185 3.73 14.94 10.50
N GLY A 186 2.67 15.45 11.13
CA GLY A 186 2.76 16.58 12.03
C GLY A 186 2.87 17.92 11.30
N LYS A 187 3.35 18.95 12.01
CA LYS A 187 3.47 20.30 11.47
C LYS A 187 4.53 20.36 10.34
N PRO A 188 4.24 20.98 9.21
CA PRO A 188 5.25 21.16 8.15
C PRO A 188 6.40 22.05 8.63
N VAL A 189 7.62 21.77 8.16
CA VAL A 189 8.81 22.62 8.42
C VAL A 189 8.85 23.84 7.52
N GLN A 190 8.08 23.82 6.43
CA GLN A 190 7.82 24.96 5.56
C GLN A 190 6.36 24.95 5.14
N ALA A 191 5.72 26.12 5.17
CA ALA A 191 4.36 26.33 4.68
C ALA A 191 4.28 27.67 3.95
N ALA A 192 3.86 27.64 2.68
CA ALA A 192 3.64 28.80 1.85
C ALA A 192 2.19 28.86 1.37
N PRO A 193 1.69 30.03 0.96
CA PRO A 193 0.38 30.15 0.31
C PRO A 193 0.26 29.27 -0.94
N TYR A 194 -0.98 29.08 -1.40
CA TYR A 194 -1.24 28.44 -2.69
C TYR A 194 -0.55 29.25 -3.81
N PRO A 195 0.28 28.62 -4.65
CA PRO A 195 1.01 29.34 -5.69
C PRO A 195 0.04 30.00 -6.70
N ASP A 196 0.41 31.17 -7.22
CA ASP A 196 -0.29 31.77 -8.34
C ASP A 196 -0.01 30.98 -9.63
N SER A 197 -1.04 30.74 -10.46
CA SER A 197 -0.87 30.03 -11.74
C SER A 197 0.16 30.71 -12.66
N ALA A 198 0.27 32.02 -12.58
CA ALA A 198 1.26 32.79 -13.34
C ALA A 198 2.73 32.47 -12.97
N GLN A 199 2.98 31.93 -11.78
CA GLN A 199 4.31 31.51 -11.33
C GLN A 199 4.71 30.14 -11.88
N LEU A 200 3.74 29.36 -12.41
CA LEU A 200 3.95 28.03 -12.92
C LEU A 200 4.22 28.06 -14.42
N THR A 201 5.48 27.99 -14.79
CA THR A 201 5.88 27.72 -16.17
C THR A 201 5.74 26.25 -16.51
N GLU A 202 5.63 25.91 -17.78
CA GLU A 202 5.58 24.51 -18.23
C GLU A 202 6.82 23.74 -17.75
N GLY A 203 6.60 22.55 -17.22
CA GLY A 203 7.62 21.70 -16.60
C GLY A 203 8.00 22.08 -15.17
N ALA A 204 7.44 23.21 -14.63
CA ALA A 204 7.74 23.63 -13.26
C ALA A 204 6.91 22.88 -12.22
N PHE A 205 7.55 22.60 -11.08
CA PHE A 205 6.92 22.19 -9.83
C PHE A 205 7.25 23.22 -8.75
N LEU A 206 6.23 23.81 -8.15
CA LEU A 206 6.38 24.75 -7.04
C LEU A 206 5.91 24.09 -5.75
N ALA A 207 6.87 23.72 -4.91
CA ALA A 207 6.60 23.20 -3.58
C ALA A 207 6.15 24.33 -2.65
N SER A 208 4.97 24.18 -2.05
CA SER A 208 4.44 25.12 -1.05
C SER A 208 4.71 24.66 0.37
N HIS A 209 4.64 23.34 0.61
CA HIS A 209 4.79 22.75 1.93
C HIS A 209 5.86 21.67 1.93
N LEU A 210 6.57 21.56 3.06
CA LEU A 210 7.62 20.57 3.28
C LEU A 210 7.43 19.93 4.66
N TRP A 211 7.41 18.60 4.72
CA TRP A 211 7.46 17.82 5.96
C TRP A 211 8.72 16.98 6.00
N ARG A 212 9.10 16.59 7.21
CA ARG A 212 10.07 15.53 7.48
C ARG A 212 9.31 14.29 7.93
N TRP A 213 9.82 13.13 7.65
CA TRP A 213 9.27 11.88 8.15
C TRP A 213 10.33 11.10 8.92
N GLU A 214 9.89 10.26 9.87
CA GLU A 214 10.80 9.59 10.82
C GLU A 214 11.86 8.70 10.17
N GLY A 215 11.60 8.16 8.97
CA GLY A 215 12.55 7.37 8.19
C GLY A 215 13.68 8.15 7.51
N GLY A 216 13.69 9.47 7.65
CA GLY A 216 14.59 10.40 6.95
C GLY A 216 14.11 10.73 5.53
N GLY A 217 14.42 11.93 5.06
CA GLY A 217 13.96 12.42 3.77
C GLY A 217 12.87 13.49 3.89
N SER A 218 12.19 13.75 2.77
CA SER A 218 11.29 14.89 2.66
C SER A 218 9.99 14.51 1.96
N ILE A 219 8.91 15.17 2.38
CA ILE A 219 7.61 15.13 1.72
C ILE A 219 7.31 16.56 1.28
N LEU A 220 7.10 16.73 -0.02
CA LEU A 220 6.78 18.04 -0.61
C LEU A 220 5.37 17.98 -1.16
N LEU A 221 4.58 19.00 -0.84
CA LEU A 221 3.29 19.25 -1.49
C LEU A 221 3.41 20.54 -2.27
N GLY A 222 2.92 20.52 -3.49
CA GLY A 222 2.91 21.68 -4.36
C GLY A 222 1.98 21.51 -5.54
N THR A 223 2.15 22.40 -6.51
CA THR A 223 1.46 22.33 -7.79
C THR A 223 2.48 22.30 -8.93
N ALA A 224 2.12 21.64 -10.01
CA ALA A 224 2.93 21.60 -11.22
C ALA A 224 2.10 22.00 -12.44
N ARG A 225 2.78 22.39 -13.50
CA ARG A 225 2.21 22.63 -14.82
C ARG A 225 2.97 21.82 -15.86
N ASP A 226 2.25 21.07 -16.66
CA ASP A 226 2.76 20.41 -17.86
C ASP A 226 2.03 20.94 -19.11
N THR A 227 2.24 20.31 -20.27
CA THR A 227 1.58 20.66 -21.53
C THR A 227 0.06 20.53 -21.48
N ASP A 228 -0.45 19.60 -20.64
CA ASP A 228 -1.87 19.26 -20.53
C ASP A 228 -2.60 20.11 -19.47
N GLY A 229 -1.86 20.86 -18.65
CA GLY A 229 -2.42 21.76 -17.64
C GLY A 229 -1.76 21.68 -16.27
N PHE A 230 -2.56 21.89 -15.24
CA PHE A 230 -2.10 22.00 -13.85
C PHE A 230 -2.44 20.74 -13.04
N THR A 231 -1.56 20.37 -12.11
CA THR A 231 -1.71 19.22 -11.21
C THR A 231 -1.41 19.61 -9.76
N ALA A 232 -2.05 18.95 -8.81
CA ALA A 232 -1.57 18.90 -7.43
C ALA A 232 -0.63 17.71 -7.28
N VAL A 233 0.50 17.90 -6.61
CA VAL A 233 1.56 16.88 -6.52
C VAL A 233 2.04 16.76 -5.08
N VAL A 234 2.10 15.49 -4.60
CA VAL A 234 2.82 15.13 -3.38
C VAL A 234 4.03 14.29 -3.78
N ARG A 235 5.22 14.69 -3.37
CA ARG A 235 6.48 13.99 -3.63
C ARG A 235 7.08 13.49 -2.34
N PHE A 236 7.37 12.21 -2.28
CA PHE A 236 8.14 11.56 -1.23
C PHE A 236 9.53 11.28 -1.77
N THR A 237 10.54 11.87 -1.17
CA THR A 237 11.93 11.67 -1.60
C THR A 237 12.82 11.28 -0.44
N GLN A 238 13.77 10.39 -0.72
CA GLN A 238 14.79 10.00 0.24
C GLN A 238 15.74 11.17 0.59
N ARG A 239 15.80 12.18 -0.28
CA ARG A 239 16.67 13.35 -0.06
C ARG A 239 16.09 14.25 1.03
N GLU A 240 16.97 14.75 1.89
CA GLU A 240 16.62 15.83 2.78
C GLU A 240 16.65 17.16 2.02
N VAL A 241 15.47 17.68 1.68
CA VAL A 241 15.32 18.95 0.95
C VAL A 241 15.37 20.10 1.95
N ALA A 242 16.26 21.06 1.74
CA ALA A 242 16.31 22.26 2.58
C ALA A 242 15.05 23.12 2.38
N PRO A 243 14.48 23.73 3.45
CA PRO A 243 13.44 24.72 3.31
C PRO A 243 13.93 25.88 2.43
N VAL A 244 13.09 26.34 1.50
CA VAL A 244 13.40 27.53 0.72
C VAL A 244 13.03 28.76 1.54
N PRO A 245 13.89 29.77 1.70
CA PRO A 245 13.52 31.01 2.34
C PRO A 245 12.30 31.60 1.62
N LEU A 246 11.22 31.84 2.36
CA LEU A 246 10.06 32.53 1.82
C LEU A 246 10.44 34.02 1.65
N PRO A 247 10.04 34.65 0.57
CA PRO A 247 10.31 36.10 0.34
C PRO A 247 9.63 36.98 1.38
#